data_156ddf3c694a8cce71dffce8bc31dee0
#
_entry.id   156ddf3c694a8cce71dffce8bc31dee0
#
_cell.length_a   1.000
_cell.length_b   1.000
_cell.length_c   1.000
_cell.angle_alpha   90.00
_cell.angle_beta   90.00
_cell.angle_gamma   90.00
#
_symmetry.space_group_name_H-M   'P 1'
#
loop_
_entity.id
_entity.type
_entity.pdbx_description
1 polymer ?
#
loop_
_entity_poly.entity_id
_entity_poly.type
_entity_poly.pdbx_seq_one_letter_code
_entity_poly.pdbx_strand_id
1 'polypeptide(L)'
;MLVLDASGSMWGQIQGRSKIEIAREAVGSMLKTWPVDQQLGLMAYGHRSKGSCADIEVLKAPGPLDAAAMRQAVNALQPKGMTPITASVRMAAEQLKFNERKATVILVSDGEETCNADPCAMGAELERLGVDFTAHVVGFDLPEGKARSQLQCLAKSTGGRYVEARNAAELNKALGQLAQAAPAASAKPVQNLKPPKGCVLYAGDDYKGATISIGESGYANEMPPGWDNRVRSLKCSARSSLYLYNDKGREGDYVMTDQGAELTGLGAVMSSYIYFGTYAEEEDKAAGSK
;
A
#
# COMPACT_ATOMS: atom_id res chain seq x y z
N MET A 1 3.60 -0.09 9.02
CA MET A 1 3.26 -1.22 9.92
C MET A 1 4.37 -2.25 9.85
N LEU A 2 4.95 -2.63 11.00
CA LEU A 2 5.80 -3.82 11.10
C LEU A 2 4.91 -5.04 11.35
N VAL A 3 5.05 -6.07 10.53
CA VAL A 3 4.40 -7.38 10.69
C VAL A 3 5.47 -8.40 11.00
N LEU A 4 5.40 -9.02 12.17
CA LEU A 4 6.40 -9.94 12.67
C LEU A 4 5.84 -11.37 12.73
N ASP A 5 6.54 -12.27 12.07
CA ASP A 5 6.31 -13.70 12.18
C ASP A 5 6.64 -14.19 13.60
N ALA A 6 5.69 -14.84 14.22
CA ALA A 6 5.86 -15.58 15.45
C ALA A 6 5.20 -16.97 15.32
N SER A 7 5.25 -17.56 14.12
CA SER A 7 4.88 -18.95 13.87
C SER A 7 5.88 -19.91 14.49
N GLY A 8 5.51 -21.18 14.52
CA GLY A 8 6.31 -22.22 15.21
C GLY A 8 7.73 -22.36 14.68
N SER A 9 8.00 -22.07 13.39
CA SER A 9 9.32 -22.09 12.76
C SER A 9 10.31 -21.11 13.39
N MET A 10 9.83 -20.00 13.96
CA MET A 10 10.66 -19.01 14.64
C MET A 10 11.40 -19.53 15.89
N TRP A 11 11.09 -20.74 16.36
CA TRP A 11 11.93 -21.48 17.33
C TRP A 11 13.20 -22.08 16.71
N GLY A 12 13.29 -22.15 15.38
CA GLY A 12 14.50 -22.57 14.67
C GLY A 12 15.72 -21.79 15.16
N GLN A 13 16.89 -22.43 15.15
CA GLN A 13 18.10 -21.84 15.71
C GLN A 13 19.11 -21.46 14.65
N ILE A 14 19.73 -20.30 14.85
CA ILE A 14 20.86 -19.79 14.07
C ILE A 14 21.99 -19.53 15.07
N GLN A 15 23.09 -20.25 14.93
CA GLN A 15 24.28 -20.14 15.81
C GLN A 15 23.94 -20.24 17.31
N GLY A 16 23.03 -21.16 17.68
CA GLY A 16 22.66 -21.43 19.07
C GLY A 16 21.63 -20.45 19.67
N ARG A 17 21.06 -19.58 18.85
CA ARG A 17 20.01 -18.63 19.26
C ARG A 17 18.75 -18.85 18.43
N SER A 18 17.58 -18.77 19.07
CA SER A 18 16.33 -18.90 18.33
C SER A 18 16.11 -17.69 17.39
N LYS A 19 15.46 -17.93 16.24
CA LYS A 19 15.12 -16.87 15.28
C LYS A 19 14.31 -15.76 15.93
N ILE A 20 13.37 -16.12 16.83
CA ILE A 20 12.56 -15.11 17.53
C ILE A 20 13.39 -14.22 18.46
N GLU A 21 14.42 -14.75 19.14
CA GLU A 21 15.33 -13.95 19.96
C GLU A 21 16.12 -12.96 19.11
N ILE A 22 16.62 -13.43 17.96
CA ILE A 22 17.34 -12.58 17.00
C ILE A 22 16.38 -11.49 16.45
N ALA A 23 15.14 -11.85 16.11
CA ALA A 23 14.16 -10.89 15.60
C ALA A 23 13.80 -9.81 16.64
N ARG A 24 13.64 -10.20 17.93
CA ARG A 24 13.39 -9.23 19.02
C ARG A 24 14.52 -8.20 19.14
N GLU A 25 15.75 -8.63 19.09
CA GLU A 25 16.92 -7.72 19.15
C GLU A 25 17.00 -6.82 17.91
N ALA A 26 16.76 -7.38 16.73
CA ALA A 26 16.78 -6.62 15.47
C ALA A 26 15.69 -5.54 15.45
N VAL A 27 14.47 -5.89 15.87
CA VAL A 27 13.39 -4.91 16.03
C VAL A 27 13.76 -3.87 17.09
N GLY A 28 14.30 -4.30 18.24
CA GLY A 28 14.77 -3.37 19.29
C GLY A 28 15.85 -2.38 18.81
N SER A 29 16.70 -2.81 17.89
CA SER A 29 17.72 -1.97 17.24
C SER A 29 17.10 -1.01 16.23
N MET A 30 16.18 -1.50 15.39
CA MET A 30 15.42 -0.67 14.43
C MET A 30 14.66 0.44 15.13
N LEU A 31 13.99 0.15 16.25
CA LEU A 31 13.21 1.15 17.03
C LEU A 31 14.07 2.31 17.56
N LYS A 32 15.37 2.10 17.79
CA LYS A 32 16.29 3.17 18.22
C LYS A 32 16.59 4.18 17.10
N THR A 33 16.50 3.77 15.87
CA THR A 33 16.84 4.56 14.67
C THR A 33 15.62 4.92 13.84
N TRP A 34 14.42 4.57 14.29
CA TRP A 34 13.19 4.92 13.60
C TRP A 34 12.98 6.44 13.60
N PRO A 35 12.66 7.05 12.45
CA PRO A 35 12.45 8.50 12.38
C PRO A 35 11.31 8.97 13.28
N VAL A 36 11.54 10.03 14.06
CA VAL A 36 10.60 10.51 15.08
C VAL A 36 9.30 11.09 14.52
N ASP A 37 9.33 11.51 13.28
CA ASP A 37 8.20 12.07 12.52
C ASP A 37 7.36 10.99 11.81
N GLN A 38 7.79 9.74 11.85
CA GLN A 38 7.10 8.63 11.21
C GLN A 38 6.28 7.81 12.20
N GLN A 39 5.02 7.58 11.82
CA GLN A 39 4.16 6.65 12.55
C GLN A 39 4.60 5.21 12.34
N LEU A 40 4.51 4.41 13.39
CA LEU A 40 4.75 2.98 13.33
C LEU A 40 3.64 2.22 14.06
N GLY A 41 3.15 1.13 13.46
CA GLY A 41 2.32 0.14 14.11
C GLY A 41 3.03 -1.20 14.16
N LEU A 42 2.59 -2.08 15.03
CA LEU A 42 3.12 -3.43 15.20
C LEU A 42 2.00 -4.46 15.15
N MET A 43 2.18 -5.47 14.33
CA MET A 43 1.33 -6.64 14.21
C MET A 43 2.19 -7.90 14.30
N ALA A 44 1.65 -8.97 14.86
CA ALA A 44 2.27 -10.28 14.81
C ALA A 44 1.24 -11.36 14.50
N TYR A 45 1.71 -12.49 14.02
CA TYR A 45 0.88 -13.67 13.79
C TYR A 45 1.52 -14.95 14.34
N GLY A 46 0.70 -15.97 14.59
CA GLY A 46 1.16 -17.31 14.98
C GLY A 46 1.73 -17.40 16.40
N HIS A 47 1.37 -16.50 17.31
CA HIS A 47 1.94 -16.45 18.67
C HIS A 47 0.98 -16.90 19.77
N ARG A 48 -0.31 -17.12 19.49
CA ARG A 48 -1.32 -17.48 20.47
C ARG A 48 -1.82 -18.91 20.32
N SER A 49 -2.06 -19.37 19.08
CA SER A 49 -2.76 -20.64 18.78
C SER A 49 -1.99 -21.51 17.79
N LYS A 50 -1.85 -22.82 18.11
CA LYS A 50 -1.06 -23.74 17.27
C LYS A 50 -1.58 -24.01 15.86
N GLY A 51 -2.85 -24.00 15.61
CA GLY A 51 -3.43 -24.45 14.33
C GLY A 51 -4.38 -23.44 13.70
N SER A 52 -4.36 -22.18 14.15
CA SER A 52 -5.30 -21.18 13.68
C SER A 52 -4.67 -20.23 12.66
N CYS A 53 -5.25 -20.17 11.47
CA CYS A 53 -4.93 -19.15 10.46
C CYS A 53 -5.54 -17.78 10.79
N ALA A 54 -6.37 -17.67 11.80
CA ALA A 54 -6.89 -16.39 12.31
C ALA A 54 -6.05 -15.83 13.47
N ASP A 55 -4.91 -16.46 13.80
CA ASP A 55 -4.02 -15.98 14.86
C ASP A 55 -3.15 -14.81 14.35
N ILE A 56 -3.81 -13.67 14.21
CA ILE A 56 -3.21 -12.39 13.80
C ILE A 56 -3.64 -11.34 14.83
N GLU A 57 -2.71 -10.51 15.28
CA GLU A 57 -3.00 -9.50 16.30
C GLU A 57 -2.29 -8.17 16.00
N VAL A 58 -3.06 -7.07 16.08
CA VAL A 58 -2.50 -5.72 16.11
C VAL A 58 -2.05 -5.41 17.54
N LEU A 59 -0.77 -5.54 17.79
CA LEU A 59 -0.17 -5.30 19.12
C LEU A 59 -0.07 -3.82 19.45
N LYS A 60 0.16 -3.00 18.43
CA LYS A 60 0.16 -1.53 18.50
C LYS A 60 -0.45 -0.97 17.21
N ALA A 61 -1.49 -0.18 17.35
CA ALA A 61 -2.07 0.54 16.22
C ALA A 61 -1.05 1.53 15.61
N PRO A 62 -1.18 1.85 14.31
CA PRO A 62 -0.35 2.89 13.68
C PRO A 62 -0.47 4.23 14.41
N GLY A 63 0.66 4.81 14.80
CA GLY A 63 0.70 6.06 15.56
C GLY A 63 2.12 6.53 15.82
N PRO A 64 2.29 7.60 16.59
CA PRO A 64 3.61 8.05 17.05
C PRO A 64 4.36 6.92 17.74
N LEU A 65 5.67 6.85 17.52
CA LEU A 65 6.49 5.77 18.06
C LEU A 65 6.53 5.79 19.59
N ASP A 66 6.04 4.71 20.20
CA ASP A 66 6.33 4.32 21.58
C ASP A 66 7.29 3.12 21.57
N ALA A 67 8.58 3.40 21.52
CA ALA A 67 9.62 2.38 21.41
C ALA A 67 9.66 1.44 22.62
N ALA A 68 9.30 1.92 23.83
CA ALA A 68 9.27 1.09 25.04
C ALA A 68 8.14 0.08 24.99
N ALA A 69 6.92 0.54 24.70
CA ALA A 69 5.75 -0.33 24.58
C ALA A 69 5.86 -1.31 23.41
N MET A 70 6.42 -0.89 22.26
CA MET A 70 6.68 -1.81 21.13
C MET A 70 7.69 -2.89 21.48
N ARG A 71 8.79 -2.54 22.15
CA ARG A 71 9.80 -3.51 22.61
C ARG A 71 9.21 -4.51 23.60
N GLN A 72 8.39 -4.04 24.52
CA GLN A 72 7.69 -4.91 25.47
C GLN A 72 6.78 -5.89 24.73
N ALA A 73 5.98 -5.43 23.76
CA ALA A 73 5.09 -6.27 22.97
C ALA A 73 5.85 -7.34 22.17
N VAL A 74 6.94 -6.94 21.49
CA VAL A 74 7.78 -7.88 20.74
C VAL A 74 8.44 -8.93 21.63
N ASN A 75 8.92 -8.54 22.81
CA ASN A 75 9.55 -9.47 23.76
C ASN A 75 8.56 -10.48 24.37
N ALA A 76 7.28 -10.15 24.40
CA ALA A 76 6.23 -11.04 24.93
C ALA A 76 5.80 -12.10 23.90
N LEU A 77 6.12 -11.97 22.62
CA LEU A 77 5.74 -12.93 21.58
C LEU A 77 6.31 -14.32 21.86
N GLN A 78 5.49 -15.35 21.73
CA GLN A 78 5.88 -16.76 21.90
C GLN A 78 5.50 -17.53 20.63
N PRO A 79 6.44 -17.98 19.81
CA PRO A 79 6.13 -18.73 18.60
C PRO A 79 5.31 -19.99 18.88
N LYS A 80 4.22 -20.18 18.12
CA LYS A 80 3.32 -21.33 18.34
C LYS A 80 2.69 -21.90 17.09
N GLY A 81 2.23 -21.04 16.19
CA GLY A 81 1.16 -21.34 15.25
C GLY A 81 1.55 -21.38 13.79
N MET A 82 0.53 -21.13 12.98
CA MET A 82 0.58 -21.08 11.52
C MET A 82 1.18 -19.77 11.02
N THR A 83 1.40 -19.72 9.71
CA THR A 83 2.01 -18.58 9.01
C THR A 83 1.01 -17.94 8.02
N PRO A 84 0.00 -17.20 8.50
CA PRO A 84 -1.02 -16.54 7.67
C PRO A 84 -0.50 -15.22 7.07
N ILE A 85 0.50 -15.27 6.21
CA ILE A 85 1.15 -14.09 5.61
C ILE A 85 0.14 -13.23 4.88
N THR A 86 -0.65 -13.84 3.99
CA THR A 86 -1.63 -13.17 3.14
C THR A 86 -2.66 -12.40 3.96
N ALA A 87 -3.26 -13.05 4.95
CA ALA A 87 -4.25 -12.43 5.83
C ALA A 87 -3.63 -11.32 6.70
N SER A 88 -2.38 -11.53 7.17
CA SER A 88 -1.67 -10.54 8.00
C SER A 88 -1.32 -9.28 7.23
N VAL A 89 -0.80 -9.41 6.00
CA VAL A 89 -0.46 -8.25 5.17
C VAL A 89 -1.72 -7.50 4.73
N ARG A 90 -2.81 -8.21 4.38
CA ARG A 90 -4.12 -7.59 4.09
C ARG A 90 -4.64 -6.80 5.30
N MET A 91 -4.67 -7.40 6.47
CA MET A 91 -5.10 -6.73 7.70
C MET A 91 -4.21 -5.52 8.03
N ALA A 92 -2.89 -5.62 7.84
CA ALA A 92 -1.97 -4.50 8.03
C ALA A 92 -2.24 -3.36 7.05
N ALA A 93 -2.54 -3.65 5.79
CA ALA A 93 -2.93 -2.67 4.78
C ALA A 93 -4.23 -1.93 5.18
N GLU A 94 -5.24 -2.67 5.65
CA GLU A 94 -6.50 -2.11 6.13
C GLU A 94 -6.30 -1.22 7.36
N GLN A 95 -5.50 -1.64 8.34
CA GLN A 95 -5.14 -0.82 9.52
C GLN A 95 -4.42 0.47 9.13
N LEU A 96 -3.67 0.46 8.05
CA LEU A 96 -3.00 1.64 7.49
C LEU A 96 -3.91 2.47 6.59
N LYS A 97 -5.14 2.03 6.32
CA LYS A 97 -6.07 2.69 5.39
C LYS A 97 -5.45 2.86 4.00
N PHE A 98 -4.92 1.77 3.46
CA PHE A 98 -4.13 1.75 2.23
C PHE A 98 -4.87 2.27 1.00
N ASN A 99 -6.19 2.25 1.00
CA ASN A 99 -7.06 2.80 -0.03
C ASN A 99 -7.30 4.32 0.09
N GLU A 100 -6.91 4.93 1.21
CA GLU A 100 -7.07 6.37 1.47
C GLU A 100 -5.74 7.12 1.42
N ARG A 101 -4.63 6.45 1.74
CA ARG A 101 -3.31 7.07 1.88
C ARG A 101 -2.18 6.09 1.61
N LYS A 102 -0.99 6.64 1.39
CA LYS A 102 0.23 5.85 1.30
C LYS A 102 0.38 4.93 2.52
N ALA A 103 0.60 3.65 2.25
CA ALA A 103 0.72 2.62 3.26
C ALA A 103 1.95 1.74 3.01
N THR A 104 2.79 1.58 4.02
CA THR A 104 3.98 0.73 3.92
C THR A 104 3.93 -0.35 4.99
N VAL A 105 4.06 -1.59 4.57
CA VAL A 105 4.23 -2.76 5.42
C VAL A 105 5.68 -3.22 5.35
N ILE A 106 6.26 -3.57 6.49
CA ILE A 106 7.54 -4.28 6.60
C ILE A 106 7.22 -5.63 7.21
N LEU A 107 7.31 -6.69 6.41
CA LEU A 107 7.10 -8.06 6.84
C LEU A 107 8.44 -8.73 7.15
N VAL A 108 8.54 -9.37 8.31
CA VAL A 108 9.66 -10.27 8.64
C VAL A 108 9.09 -11.67 8.78
N SER A 109 9.53 -12.62 7.96
CA SER A 109 9.05 -14.00 7.98
C SER A 109 10.16 -14.99 7.68
N ASP A 110 10.12 -16.16 8.33
CA ASP A 110 11.05 -17.26 8.15
C ASP A 110 10.44 -18.48 7.45
N GLY A 111 9.21 -18.36 6.95
CA GLY A 111 8.47 -19.48 6.37
C GLY A 111 7.61 -19.12 5.16
N GLU A 112 6.96 -20.16 4.62
CA GLU A 112 5.94 -20.02 3.58
C GLU A 112 4.56 -19.77 4.16
N GLU A 113 3.66 -19.25 3.32
CA GLU A 113 2.21 -19.20 3.62
C GLU A 113 1.67 -20.61 3.89
N THR A 114 1.12 -20.82 5.07
CA THR A 114 0.58 -22.14 5.49
C THR A 114 -0.93 -22.20 5.59
N CYS A 115 -1.63 -21.12 5.23
CA CYS A 115 -3.08 -20.97 5.33
C CYS A 115 -3.80 -21.03 3.97
N ASN A 116 -3.23 -21.73 2.99
CA ASN A 116 -3.80 -21.97 1.65
C ASN A 116 -4.17 -20.70 0.89
N ALA A 117 -3.40 -19.63 1.08
CA ALA A 117 -3.59 -18.36 0.38
C ALA A 117 -2.38 -18.05 -0.53
N ASP A 118 -2.54 -17.12 -1.45
CA ASP A 118 -1.49 -16.67 -2.37
C ASP A 118 -1.04 -15.25 -2.03
N PRO A 119 0.15 -15.09 -1.39
CA PRO A 119 0.69 -13.77 -1.07
C PRO A 119 0.97 -12.91 -2.30
N CYS A 120 1.31 -13.54 -3.43
CA CYS A 120 1.62 -12.84 -4.67
C CYS A 120 0.37 -12.21 -5.29
N ALA A 121 -0.70 -13.00 -5.44
CA ALA A 121 -1.99 -12.53 -5.96
C ALA A 121 -2.57 -11.42 -5.06
N MET A 122 -2.50 -11.60 -3.74
CA MET A 122 -2.95 -10.60 -2.77
C MET A 122 -2.14 -9.31 -2.86
N GLY A 123 -0.81 -9.40 -3.01
CA GLY A 123 0.04 -8.23 -3.19
C GLY A 123 -0.33 -7.42 -4.43
N ALA A 124 -0.56 -8.08 -5.56
CA ALA A 124 -1.03 -7.44 -6.78
C ALA A 124 -2.42 -6.79 -6.62
N GLU A 125 -3.32 -7.42 -5.86
CA GLU A 125 -4.63 -6.86 -5.52
C GLU A 125 -4.50 -5.60 -4.67
N LEU A 126 -3.68 -5.63 -3.61
CA LEU A 126 -3.47 -4.46 -2.74
C LEU A 126 -2.82 -3.29 -3.49
N GLU A 127 -1.88 -3.56 -4.40
CA GLU A 127 -1.30 -2.53 -5.26
C GLU A 127 -2.35 -1.89 -6.16
N ARG A 128 -3.19 -2.70 -6.78
CA ARG A 128 -4.27 -2.21 -7.64
C ARG A 128 -5.32 -1.39 -6.89
N LEU A 129 -5.65 -1.76 -5.64
CA LEU A 129 -6.68 -1.12 -4.83
C LEU A 129 -6.14 0.03 -3.97
N GLY A 130 -4.84 0.03 -3.67
CA GLY A 130 -4.21 1.01 -2.78
C GLY A 130 -3.88 2.34 -3.49
N VAL A 131 -3.74 3.38 -2.72
CA VAL A 131 -3.29 4.69 -3.22
C VAL A 131 -1.78 4.70 -3.54
N ASP A 132 -1.00 4.06 -2.69
CA ASP A 132 0.47 3.86 -2.81
C ASP A 132 0.82 2.81 -1.74
N PHE A 133 0.43 1.55 -2.02
CA PHE A 133 0.70 0.44 -1.11
C PHE A 133 2.05 -0.18 -1.43
N THR A 134 2.88 -0.36 -0.42
CA THR A 134 4.19 -1.00 -0.56
C THR A 134 4.39 -2.03 0.56
N ALA A 135 4.75 -3.26 0.21
CA ALA A 135 5.18 -4.28 1.15
C ALA A 135 6.68 -4.59 0.97
N HIS A 136 7.50 -4.13 1.91
CA HIS A 136 8.88 -4.60 2.02
C HIS A 136 8.91 -5.92 2.78
N VAL A 137 9.72 -6.85 2.34
CA VAL A 137 9.78 -8.19 2.92
C VAL A 137 11.21 -8.55 3.29
N VAL A 138 11.41 -8.98 4.52
CA VAL A 138 12.65 -9.60 4.98
C VAL A 138 12.42 -11.10 5.11
N GLY A 139 13.01 -11.88 4.21
CA GLY A 139 13.08 -13.33 4.33
C GLY A 139 14.18 -13.71 5.32
N PHE A 140 13.80 -14.23 6.48
CA PHE A 140 14.74 -14.52 7.56
C PHE A 140 15.07 -16.00 7.63
N ASP A 141 16.30 -16.35 7.24
CA ASP A 141 16.82 -17.72 7.20
C ASP A 141 15.87 -18.69 6.47
N LEU A 142 15.41 -18.24 5.30
CA LEU A 142 14.51 -19.01 4.46
C LEU A 142 15.27 -20.08 3.66
N PRO A 143 14.73 -21.28 3.57
CA PRO A 143 15.20 -22.26 2.60
C PRO A 143 14.94 -21.75 1.16
N GLU A 144 15.71 -22.27 0.22
CA GLU A 144 15.40 -22.06 -1.19
C GLU A 144 14.08 -22.76 -1.56
N GLY A 145 13.33 -22.17 -2.50
CA GLY A 145 12.11 -22.79 -2.99
C GLY A 145 10.88 -21.89 -2.85
N LYS A 146 9.74 -22.51 -2.56
CA LYS A 146 8.40 -21.88 -2.60
C LYS A 146 8.28 -20.69 -1.66
N ALA A 147 8.74 -20.80 -0.41
CA ALA A 147 8.66 -19.72 0.57
C ALA A 147 9.36 -18.44 0.07
N ARG A 148 10.59 -18.57 -0.41
CA ARG A 148 11.36 -17.44 -0.96
C ARG A 148 10.65 -16.84 -2.18
N SER A 149 10.17 -17.67 -3.11
CA SER A 149 9.49 -17.21 -4.32
C SER A 149 8.19 -16.46 -4.01
N GLN A 150 7.39 -16.93 -3.05
CA GLN A 150 6.17 -16.26 -2.59
C GLN A 150 6.47 -14.88 -2.00
N LEU A 151 7.46 -14.77 -1.12
CA LEU A 151 7.83 -13.53 -0.45
C LEU A 151 8.49 -12.53 -1.41
N GLN A 152 9.31 -13.00 -2.35
CA GLN A 152 9.86 -12.16 -3.42
C GLN A 152 8.75 -11.61 -4.32
N CYS A 153 7.78 -12.46 -4.68
CA CYS A 153 6.65 -12.03 -5.49
C CYS A 153 5.80 -11.00 -4.76
N LEU A 154 5.46 -11.20 -3.49
CA LEU A 154 4.73 -10.23 -2.67
C LEU A 154 5.43 -8.86 -2.65
N ALA A 155 6.73 -8.82 -2.40
CA ALA A 155 7.47 -7.57 -2.42
C ALA A 155 7.44 -6.92 -3.81
N LYS A 156 7.73 -7.70 -4.85
CA LYS A 156 7.79 -7.19 -6.23
C LYS A 156 6.44 -6.66 -6.72
N SER A 157 5.34 -7.38 -6.45
CA SER A 157 3.99 -7.01 -6.90
C SER A 157 3.48 -5.72 -6.26
N THR A 158 4.08 -5.27 -5.16
CA THR A 158 3.73 -4.03 -4.46
C THR A 158 4.81 -2.94 -4.59
N GLY A 159 5.74 -3.07 -5.53
CA GLY A 159 6.86 -2.13 -5.68
C GLY A 159 7.82 -2.11 -4.49
N GLY A 160 7.73 -3.07 -3.58
CA GLY A 160 8.57 -3.17 -2.39
C GLY A 160 9.91 -3.85 -2.65
N ARG A 161 10.70 -3.94 -1.59
CA ARG A 161 12.02 -4.61 -1.61
C ARG A 161 11.93 -5.94 -0.89
N TYR A 162 12.49 -6.97 -1.49
CA TYR A 162 12.82 -8.21 -0.80
C TYR A 162 14.28 -8.16 -0.36
N VAL A 163 14.52 -8.46 0.91
CA VAL A 163 15.86 -8.55 1.48
C VAL A 163 15.99 -9.90 2.17
N GLU A 164 17.03 -10.64 1.84
CA GLU A 164 17.35 -11.89 2.54
C GLU A 164 18.26 -11.60 3.73
N ALA A 165 17.98 -12.25 4.86
CA ALA A 165 18.78 -12.17 6.06
C ALA A 165 18.99 -13.60 6.61
N ARG A 166 20.24 -14.06 6.73
CA ARG A 166 20.60 -15.42 7.16
C ARG A 166 21.11 -15.49 8.60
N ASN A 167 21.30 -14.34 9.23
CA ASN A 167 21.84 -14.21 10.58
C ASN A 167 21.42 -12.88 11.21
N ALA A 168 21.78 -12.70 12.49
CA ALA A 168 21.44 -11.52 13.26
C ALA A 168 21.98 -10.21 12.65
N ALA A 169 23.19 -10.21 12.12
CA ALA A 169 23.81 -9.00 11.55
C ALA A 169 23.08 -8.57 10.28
N GLU A 170 22.73 -9.53 9.41
CA GLU A 170 21.99 -9.28 8.18
C GLU A 170 20.56 -8.82 8.47
N LEU A 171 19.87 -9.41 9.46
CA LEU A 171 18.53 -8.99 9.87
C LEU A 171 18.53 -7.55 10.42
N ASN A 172 19.50 -7.22 11.29
CA ASN A 172 19.68 -5.85 11.78
C ASN A 172 19.91 -4.85 10.64
N LYS A 173 20.78 -5.20 9.69
CA LYS A 173 21.07 -4.36 8.52
C LYS A 173 19.81 -4.18 7.64
N ALA A 174 19.08 -5.26 7.35
CA ALA A 174 17.87 -5.22 6.55
C ALA A 174 16.81 -4.32 7.17
N LEU A 175 16.49 -4.51 8.45
CA LEU A 175 15.51 -3.69 9.14
C LEU A 175 15.94 -2.22 9.26
N GLY A 176 17.22 -1.94 9.55
CA GLY A 176 17.75 -0.58 9.57
C GLY A 176 17.64 0.14 8.22
N GLN A 177 17.94 -0.56 7.12
CA GLN A 177 17.78 -0.03 5.77
C GLN A 177 16.31 0.24 5.40
N LEU A 178 15.40 -0.66 5.78
CA LEU A 178 13.97 -0.49 5.51
C LEU A 178 13.35 0.60 6.38
N ALA A 179 13.79 0.76 7.62
CA ALA A 179 13.37 1.86 8.49
C ALA A 179 13.71 3.24 7.92
N GLN A 180 14.89 3.37 7.31
CA GLN A 180 15.32 4.61 6.66
C GLN A 180 14.69 4.83 5.28
N ALA A 181 14.34 3.74 4.59
CA ALA A 181 13.67 3.78 3.29
C ALA A 181 12.15 3.95 3.42
N ALA A 182 11.57 3.70 4.62
CA ALA A 182 10.20 4.05 4.90
C ALA A 182 10.08 5.57 4.68
N PRO A 183 9.31 6.03 3.69
CA PRO A 183 9.30 7.45 3.40
C PRO A 183 8.85 8.17 4.65
N ALA A 184 9.63 9.19 5.04
CA ALA A 184 9.09 10.24 5.90
C ALA A 184 7.68 10.53 5.38
N ALA A 185 6.74 10.82 6.29
CA ALA A 185 5.41 11.29 5.91
C ALA A 185 5.53 12.67 5.23
N SER A 186 6.41 12.76 4.26
CA SER A 186 6.38 13.75 3.22
C SER A 186 5.25 13.32 2.30
N ALA A 187 4.01 13.70 2.67
CA ALA A 187 3.20 14.23 1.62
C ALA A 187 4.13 15.20 0.88
N LYS A 188 4.74 14.76 -0.24
CA LYS A 188 5.10 15.76 -1.26
C LYS A 188 3.84 16.59 -1.36
N PRO A 189 3.90 17.91 -1.13
CA PRO A 189 2.74 18.71 -1.36
C PRO A 189 2.32 18.31 -2.77
N VAL A 190 1.11 17.78 -2.88
CA VAL A 190 0.50 17.57 -4.19
C VAL A 190 0.60 18.94 -4.79
N GLN A 191 1.58 19.13 -5.66
CA GLN A 191 1.64 20.35 -6.44
C GLN A 191 0.26 20.42 -7.04
N ASN A 192 -0.44 21.52 -6.81
CA ASN A 192 -1.70 21.85 -7.45
C ASN A 192 -1.42 21.94 -8.95
N LEU A 193 -1.19 20.77 -9.57
CA LEU A 193 -1.06 20.65 -10.99
C LEU A 193 -2.45 20.91 -11.54
N LYS A 194 -2.72 22.16 -11.84
CA LYS A 194 -3.77 22.50 -12.79
C LYS A 194 -3.34 21.79 -14.08
N PRO A 195 -4.04 20.76 -14.57
CA PRO A 195 -3.62 20.09 -15.77
C PRO A 195 -3.63 21.13 -16.89
N PRO A 196 -2.60 21.20 -17.71
CA PRO A 196 -2.56 22.14 -18.84
C PRO A 196 -3.72 21.89 -19.81
N LYS A 197 -4.20 20.67 -19.92
CA LYS A 197 -5.41 20.26 -20.69
C LYS A 197 -5.97 18.99 -20.04
N GLY A 198 -7.30 18.88 -19.95
CA GLY A 198 -7.98 17.68 -19.48
C GLY A 198 -8.44 17.69 -18.03
N CYS A 199 -8.74 16.51 -17.52
CA CYS A 199 -9.11 16.28 -16.14
C CYS A 199 -8.11 15.36 -15.46
N VAL A 200 -7.81 15.63 -14.20
CA VAL A 200 -7.08 14.72 -13.32
C VAL A 200 -8.05 14.14 -12.32
N LEU A 201 -8.13 12.81 -12.29
CA LEU A 201 -8.91 12.05 -11.33
C LEU A 201 -8.00 11.61 -10.19
N TYR A 202 -8.53 11.61 -8.98
CA TYR A 202 -7.82 11.25 -7.76
C TYR A 202 -8.54 10.10 -7.05
N ALA A 203 -7.76 9.14 -6.56
CA ALA A 203 -8.28 8.00 -5.80
C ALA A 203 -8.59 8.31 -4.34
N GLY A 204 -8.30 9.50 -3.85
CA GLY A 204 -8.60 9.99 -2.51
C GLY A 204 -9.43 11.27 -2.53
N ASP A 205 -10.04 11.57 -1.39
CA ASP A 205 -10.76 12.83 -1.16
C ASP A 205 -9.76 14.01 -1.13
N ASP A 206 -10.28 15.23 -1.35
CA ASP A 206 -9.51 16.46 -1.32
C ASP A 206 -8.28 16.45 -2.27
N TYR A 207 -8.43 15.83 -3.44
CA TYR A 207 -7.41 15.78 -4.50
C TYR A 207 -6.12 15.10 -4.05
N LYS A 208 -6.25 14.02 -3.28
CA LYS A 208 -5.15 13.22 -2.75
C LYS A 208 -5.09 11.84 -3.41
N GLY A 209 -3.97 11.17 -3.20
CA GLY A 209 -3.78 9.79 -3.62
C GLY A 209 -3.29 9.62 -5.05
N ALA A 210 -3.47 8.40 -5.58
CA ALA A 210 -3.09 8.08 -6.95
C ALA A 210 -3.88 8.93 -7.94
N THR A 211 -3.27 9.26 -9.07
CA THR A 211 -3.87 10.11 -10.09
C THR A 211 -3.85 9.44 -11.45
N ILE A 212 -4.89 9.72 -12.25
CA ILE A 212 -4.90 9.46 -13.68
C ILE A 212 -5.36 10.70 -14.42
N SER A 213 -4.76 10.98 -15.57
CA SER A 213 -5.14 12.12 -16.42
C SER A 213 -5.95 11.64 -17.60
N ILE A 214 -7.05 12.34 -17.87
CA ILE A 214 -7.88 12.18 -19.06
C ILE A 214 -7.72 13.47 -19.87
N GLY A 215 -7.07 13.38 -21.04
CA GLY A 215 -6.69 14.57 -21.82
C GLY A 215 -7.13 14.53 -23.29
N GLU A 216 -7.61 13.41 -23.79
CA GLU A 216 -8.12 13.26 -25.16
C GLU A 216 -9.64 13.18 -25.15
N SER A 217 -10.30 13.95 -26.03
CA SER A 217 -11.74 13.90 -26.15
C SER A 217 -12.20 12.52 -26.63
N GLY A 218 -13.25 12.01 -26.00
CA GLY A 218 -13.77 10.70 -26.30
C GLY A 218 -14.60 10.11 -25.16
N TYR A 219 -14.83 8.82 -25.25
CA TYR A 219 -15.54 8.08 -24.22
C TYR A 219 -14.88 6.74 -23.95
N ALA A 220 -15.07 6.24 -22.77
CA ALA A 220 -14.71 4.88 -22.40
C ALA A 220 -15.92 4.18 -21.74
N ASN A 221 -16.21 2.96 -22.19
CA ASN A 221 -17.25 2.14 -21.60
C ASN A 221 -16.81 1.53 -20.24
N GLU A 222 -15.53 1.60 -19.95
CA GLU A 222 -14.93 1.17 -18.69
C GLU A 222 -13.84 2.15 -18.30
N MET A 223 -13.64 2.32 -17.00
CA MET A 223 -12.49 3.07 -16.49
C MET A 223 -11.18 2.39 -16.88
N PRO A 224 -10.08 3.13 -17.01
CA PRO A 224 -8.75 2.53 -17.21
C PRO A 224 -8.44 1.46 -16.17
N PRO A 225 -7.61 0.45 -16.51
CA PRO A 225 -7.28 -0.63 -15.58
C PRO A 225 -6.88 -0.13 -14.20
N GLY A 226 -7.54 -0.64 -13.17
CA GLY A 226 -7.31 -0.24 -11.77
C GLY A 226 -8.03 1.02 -11.32
N TRP A 227 -8.89 1.62 -12.14
CA TRP A 227 -9.64 2.84 -11.80
C TRP A 227 -11.15 2.65 -11.66
N ASP A 228 -11.65 1.45 -11.92
CA ASP A 228 -13.06 1.11 -11.68
C ASP A 228 -13.40 1.29 -10.20
N ASN A 229 -14.50 2.03 -9.93
CA ASN A 229 -14.96 2.36 -8.57
C ASN A 229 -13.90 3.00 -7.65
N ARG A 230 -12.99 3.82 -8.20
CA ARG A 230 -11.86 4.36 -7.44
C ARG A 230 -11.83 5.89 -7.39
N VAL A 231 -12.53 6.59 -8.26
CA VAL A 231 -12.49 8.05 -8.31
C VAL A 231 -13.22 8.66 -7.13
N ARG A 232 -12.53 9.45 -6.31
CA ARG A 232 -13.09 10.15 -5.15
C ARG A 232 -13.11 11.67 -5.30
N SER A 233 -12.18 12.20 -6.04
CA SER A 233 -12.15 13.64 -6.38
C SER A 233 -11.54 13.85 -7.74
N LEU A 234 -11.78 15.01 -8.34
CA LEU A 234 -11.26 15.36 -9.66
C LEU A 234 -11.06 16.86 -9.82
N LYS A 235 -10.16 17.23 -10.72
CA LYS A 235 -9.94 18.60 -11.19
C LYS A 235 -9.87 18.62 -12.70
N CYS A 236 -10.68 19.48 -13.31
CA CYS A 236 -10.66 19.71 -14.74
C CYS A 236 -10.05 21.07 -15.07
N SER A 237 -9.39 21.19 -16.24
CA SER A 237 -8.95 22.46 -16.78
C SER A 237 -10.16 23.32 -17.19
N ALA A 238 -9.95 24.65 -17.32
CA ALA A 238 -11.03 25.64 -17.51
C ALA A 238 -11.91 25.43 -18.75
N ARG A 239 -11.55 24.53 -19.66
CA ARG A 239 -12.29 24.26 -20.91
C ARG A 239 -12.54 22.75 -21.11
N SER A 240 -12.65 22.00 -20.03
CA SER A 240 -12.85 20.53 -20.09
C SER A 240 -14.08 20.16 -19.30
N SER A 241 -14.91 19.31 -19.88
CA SER A 241 -16.08 18.72 -19.23
C SER A 241 -15.91 17.20 -19.17
N LEU A 242 -16.25 16.61 -18.04
CA LEU A 242 -16.15 15.18 -17.81
C LEU A 242 -17.45 14.67 -17.20
N TYR A 243 -17.98 13.59 -17.77
CA TYR A 243 -19.08 12.82 -17.21
C TYR A 243 -18.52 11.50 -16.69
N LEU A 244 -18.78 11.20 -15.44
CA LEU A 244 -18.44 9.95 -14.80
C LEU A 244 -19.71 9.19 -14.47
N TYR A 245 -19.82 7.96 -14.92
CA TYR A 245 -20.98 7.09 -14.71
C TYR A 245 -20.64 6.03 -13.68
N ASN A 246 -21.62 5.66 -12.87
CA ASN A 246 -21.42 4.62 -11.85
C ASN A 246 -21.44 3.20 -12.43
N ASP A 247 -21.97 2.99 -13.63
CA ASP A 247 -21.98 1.71 -14.29
C ASP A 247 -21.11 1.67 -15.56
N LYS A 248 -20.68 0.46 -15.95
CA LYS A 248 -19.98 0.25 -17.21
C LYS A 248 -20.89 0.53 -18.38
N GLY A 249 -20.30 0.90 -19.51
CA GLY A 249 -21.09 1.20 -20.70
C GLY A 249 -21.75 2.57 -20.69
N ARG A 250 -21.47 3.42 -19.70
CA ARG A 250 -22.08 4.76 -19.51
C ARG A 250 -23.57 4.67 -19.18
N GLU A 251 -23.89 3.73 -18.34
CA GLU A 251 -25.24 3.53 -17.80
C GLU A 251 -25.30 4.01 -16.35
N GLY A 252 -26.51 4.05 -15.78
CA GLY A 252 -26.77 4.45 -14.40
C GLY A 252 -26.68 5.95 -14.14
N ASP A 253 -26.48 6.29 -12.87
CA ASP A 253 -26.32 7.69 -12.43
C ASP A 253 -24.95 8.22 -12.85
N TYR A 254 -24.86 9.53 -13.06
CA TYR A 254 -23.62 10.17 -13.45
C TYR A 254 -23.35 11.46 -12.69
N VAL A 255 -22.08 11.80 -12.58
CA VAL A 255 -21.60 13.12 -12.14
C VAL A 255 -21.02 13.84 -13.33
N MET A 256 -21.45 15.08 -13.54
CA MET A 256 -20.92 15.95 -14.59
C MET A 256 -20.05 17.04 -13.98
N THR A 257 -18.90 17.28 -14.60
CA THR A 257 -18.13 18.49 -14.36
C THR A 257 -18.27 19.43 -15.52
N ASP A 258 -18.50 20.70 -15.24
CA ASP A 258 -18.40 21.76 -16.24
C ASP A 258 -17.11 22.54 -16.06
N GLN A 259 -16.67 23.20 -17.10
CA GLN A 259 -15.47 24.02 -17.30
C GLN A 259 -14.69 24.41 -16.03
N GLY A 260 -13.59 23.71 -15.74
CA GLY A 260 -12.71 24.03 -14.63
C GLY A 260 -13.20 23.57 -13.26
N ALA A 261 -14.16 22.67 -13.22
CA ALA A 261 -14.73 22.17 -11.98
C ALA A 261 -13.72 21.39 -11.13
N GLU A 262 -13.84 21.56 -9.85
CA GLU A 262 -13.16 20.77 -8.81
C GLU A 262 -14.24 20.07 -7.98
N LEU A 263 -14.24 18.74 -7.97
CA LEU A 263 -15.20 17.93 -7.22
C LEU A 263 -14.49 17.01 -6.23
N THR A 264 -15.07 16.86 -5.06
CA THR A 264 -14.60 15.96 -4.01
C THR A 264 -15.79 15.18 -3.42
N GLY A 265 -15.53 14.09 -2.72
CA GLY A 265 -16.60 13.29 -2.08
C GLY A 265 -17.40 12.42 -3.05
N LEU A 266 -16.80 11.96 -4.17
CA LEU A 266 -17.51 11.22 -5.23
C LEU A 266 -17.87 9.77 -4.88
N GLY A 267 -17.57 9.28 -3.68
CA GLY A 267 -18.06 7.98 -3.20
C GLY A 267 -17.43 6.72 -3.83
N ALA A 268 -16.41 6.85 -4.69
CA ALA A 268 -15.69 5.73 -5.31
C ALA A 268 -16.56 4.69 -6.04
N VAL A 269 -17.54 5.15 -6.82
CA VAL A 269 -18.51 4.28 -7.54
C VAL A 269 -18.49 4.45 -9.07
N MET A 270 -17.45 5.10 -9.61
CA MET A 270 -17.40 5.46 -11.03
C MET A 270 -16.73 4.39 -11.87
N SER A 271 -17.42 3.88 -12.89
CA SER A 271 -17.02 2.74 -13.73
C SER A 271 -16.80 3.06 -15.20
N SER A 272 -17.31 4.18 -15.70
CA SER A 272 -17.11 4.62 -17.10
C SER A 272 -17.12 6.14 -17.21
N TYR A 273 -16.71 6.68 -18.38
CA TYR A 273 -16.67 8.14 -18.56
C TYR A 273 -16.86 8.60 -20.00
N ILE A 274 -17.27 9.87 -20.13
CA ILE A 274 -17.16 10.66 -21.36
C ILE A 274 -16.37 11.92 -21.05
N TYR A 275 -15.39 12.24 -21.87
CA TYR A 275 -14.60 13.44 -21.77
C TYR A 275 -14.74 14.30 -23.02
N PHE A 276 -15.06 15.55 -22.83
CA PHE A 276 -15.06 16.58 -23.84
C PHE A 276 -13.90 17.54 -23.59
N GLY A 277 -12.85 17.45 -24.40
CA GLY A 277 -11.75 18.40 -24.42
C GLY A 277 -12.10 19.63 -25.23
N THR A 278 -11.28 20.66 -25.10
CA THR A 278 -11.48 22.01 -25.62
C THR A 278 -11.76 22.09 -27.12
N TYR A 279 -12.87 22.72 -27.46
CA TYR A 279 -13.21 23.13 -28.84
C TYR A 279 -12.56 24.46 -29.28
N ALA A 280 -11.51 24.96 -28.64
CA ALA A 280 -11.11 26.35 -28.74
C ALA A 280 -9.75 26.62 -29.41
N GLU A 281 -9.18 25.70 -30.19
CA GLU A 281 -7.99 26.02 -31.01
C GLU A 281 -8.33 26.50 -32.45
N GLU A 282 -9.57 26.40 -32.90
CA GLU A 282 -9.95 26.84 -34.24
C GLU A 282 -10.46 28.30 -34.31
N GLU A 283 -11.03 28.86 -33.24
CA GLU A 283 -11.55 30.23 -33.27
C GLU A 283 -10.47 31.32 -33.08
N ASP A 284 -9.38 31.04 -32.36
CA ASP A 284 -8.29 32.02 -32.16
C ASP A 284 -7.38 32.20 -33.40
N LYS A 285 -7.42 31.29 -34.36
CA LYS A 285 -6.73 31.46 -35.63
C LYS A 285 -7.51 32.30 -36.64
N ALA A 286 -8.82 32.40 -36.47
CA ALA A 286 -9.64 33.23 -37.37
C ALA A 286 -9.71 34.70 -36.95
N ALA A 287 -9.42 35.04 -35.69
CA ALA A 287 -9.44 36.41 -35.18
C ALA A 287 -8.09 37.18 -35.34
N GLY A 288 -7.02 36.49 -35.71
CA GLY A 288 -5.67 37.08 -35.86
C GLY A 288 -5.28 37.49 -37.28
N SER A 289 -6.18 37.39 -38.29
CA SER A 289 -5.91 37.85 -39.65
C SER A 289 -7.01 38.80 -40.13
N LYS A 290 -6.96 40.02 -39.58
CA LYS A 290 -7.51 41.22 -40.21
C LYS A 290 -6.61 42.42 -39.92
#